data_1fdd1fd6f8ad3d34e906e0b5fb2b9d3f
#
_entry.id   1fdd1fd6f8ad3d34e906e0b5fb2b9d3f
#
_cell.length_a   1.000
_cell.length_b   1.000
_cell.length_c   1.000
_cell.angle_alpha   90.00
_cell.angle_beta   90.00
_cell.angle_gamma   90.00
#
_symmetry.space_group_name_H-M   'P 1'
#
loop_
_entity.id
_entity.type
_entity.pdbx_description
1 polymer ?
#
loop_
_entity_poly.entity_id
_entity_poly.type
_entity_poly.pdbx_seq_one_letter_code
_entity_poly.pdbx_strand_id
1 'polypeptide(L)'
;MRFFQSVEKKYRMLRNGYRRKAQNKILKQRWAHKSDKPPVAQTMGPRGLDRCEIHYINLKHRADRRAEILSEFKALGVAHFTRFEAIADANGALGCAKSHEAVLSSASISQDQLFMICEDDCQFIADRAAIDAAVEEFFYNPH
;
A
#
# COMPACT_ATOMS: atom_id res chain seq x y z
N MET A 1 -8.62 0.02 -31.63
CA MET A 1 -7.16 -0.20 -31.53
C MET A 1 -6.37 0.99 -30.97
N ARG A 2 -6.65 2.25 -31.35
CA ARG A 2 -5.89 3.42 -30.85
C ARG A 2 -6.07 3.75 -29.34
N PHE A 3 -7.20 3.40 -28.74
CA PHE A 3 -7.48 3.68 -27.34
C PHE A 3 -6.63 2.81 -26.39
N PHE A 4 -6.43 1.53 -26.68
CA PHE A 4 -5.60 0.61 -25.88
C PHE A 4 -4.11 1.00 -25.90
N GLN A 5 -3.58 1.48 -27.03
CA GLN A 5 -2.19 1.96 -27.10
C GLN A 5 -1.97 3.22 -26.24
N SER A 6 -3.00 4.06 -26.08
CA SER A 6 -2.94 5.26 -25.25
C SER A 6 -2.88 4.91 -23.75
N VAL A 7 -3.63 3.90 -23.31
CA VAL A 7 -3.64 3.43 -21.92
C VAL A 7 -2.31 2.77 -21.55
N GLU A 8 -1.77 1.93 -22.42
CA GLU A 8 -0.47 1.28 -22.21
C GLU A 8 0.70 2.28 -22.16
N LYS A 9 0.67 3.31 -22.99
CA LYS A 9 1.64 4.40 -22.99
C LYS A 9 1.54 5.25 -21.71
N LYS A 10 0.34 5.45 -21.19
CA LYS A 10 0.09 6.18 -19.94
C LYS A 10 0.56 5.37 -18.72
N TYR A 11 0.35 4.06 -18.71
CA TYR A 11 0.87 3.15 -17.68
C TYR A 11 2.41 3.05 -17.72
N ARG A 12 3.01 3.01 -18.90
CA ARG A 12 4.47 3.03 -19.06
C ARG A 12 5.13 4.32 -18.57
N MET A 13 4.46 5.46 -18.73
CA MET A 13 4.93 6.75 -18.21
C MET A 13 4.78 6.87 -16.68
N LEU A 14 3.81 6.20 -16.06
CA LEU A 14 3.67 6.10 -14.61
C LEU A 14 4.78 5.23 -13.98
N ARG A 15 5.33 4.30 -14.73
CA ARG A 15 6.43 3.41 -14.33
C ARG A 15 7.81 4.06 -14.39
N ASN A 16 7.98 5.16 -15.11
CA ASN A 16 9.27 5.86 -15.20
C ASN A 16 9.44 6.85 -14.04
N GLY A 17 10.44 6.59 -13.19
CA GLY A 17 10.76 7.20 -11.89
C GLY A 17 10.76 8.72 -11.75
N TYR A 18 10.47 9.50 -12.80
CA TYR A 18 10.47 10.97 -12.74
C TYR A 18 9.22 11.53 -12.06
N ARG A 19 8.04 10.93 -12.27
CA ARG A 19 6.81 11.34 -11.57
C ARG A 19 6.78 10.90 -10.11
N ARG A 20 7.39 9.74 -9.78
CA ARG A 20 7.54 9.26 -8.40
C ARG A 20 8.27 10.27 -7.52
N LYS A 21 9.40 10.83 -7.99
CA LYS A 21 10.16 11.84 -7.22
C LYS A 21 9.38 13.12 -6.95
N ALA A 22 8.62 13.61 -7.93
CA ALA A 22 7.80 14.81 -7.78
C ALA A 22 6.59 14.58 -6.86
N GLN A 23 5.88 13.46 -6.99
CA GLN A 23 4.77 13.10 -6.11
C GLN A 23 5.24 12.83 -4.68
N ASN A 24 6.38 12.15 -4.50
CA ASN A 24 6.97 11.92 -3.18
C ASN A 24 7.38 13.23 -2.49
N LYS A 25 7.86 14.23 -3.26
CA LYS A 25 8.19 15.54 -2.72
C LYS A 25 6.94 16.29 -2.24
N ILE A 26 5.86 16.26 -3.03
CA ILE A 26 4.58 16.88 -2.69
C ILE A 26 3.94 16.20 -1.47
N LEU A 27 3.94 14.87 -1.44
CA LEU A 27 3.44 14.09 -0.31
C LEU A 27 4.24 14.39 0.96
N LYS A 28 5.58 14.35 0.92
CA LYS A 28 6.42 14.71 2.06
C LYS A 28 6.14 16.12 2.59
N GLN A 29 5.89 17.09 1.72
CA GLN A 29 5.54 18.45 2.13
C GLN A 29 4.15 18.51 2.78
N ARG A 30 3.15 17.79 2.26
CA ARG A 30 1.81 17.73 2.87
C ARG A 30 1.81 17.07 4.25
N TRP A 31 2.66 16.06 4.46
CA TRP A 31 2.77 15.35 5.74
C TRP A 31 3.57 16.15 6.77
N ALA A 32 4.60 16.89 6.38
CA ALA A 32 5.41 17.71 7.27
C ALA A 32 4.58 18.82 7.99
N HIS A 33 3.46 19.26 7.39
CA HIS A 33 2.61 20.30 7.99
C HIS A 33 1.50 19.77 8.92
N LYS A 34 1.33 18.44 9.05
CA LYS A 34 0.25 17.85 9.86
C LYS A 34 0.66 17.39 11.27
N SER A 35 1.94 17.52 11.63
CA SER A 35 2.48 16.98 12.89
C SER A 35 2.12 17.77 14.16
N ASP A 36 1.39 18.89 14.07
CA ASP A 36 1.11 19.77 15.22
C ASP A 36 -0.20 19.45 15.99
N LYS A 37 -0.83 18.29 15.72
CA LYS A 37 -2.00 17.89 16.50
C LYS A 37 -1.60 17.22 17.81
N PRO A 38 -2.26 17.55 18.96
CA PRO A 38 -1.94 16.93 20.24
C PRO A 38 -2.23 15.43 20.24
N PRO A 39 -1.50 14.63 21.03
CA PRO A 39 -1.66 13.19 21.07
C PRO A 39 -3.06 12.82 21.56
N VAL A 40 -3.75 11.99 20.80
CA VAL A 40 -5.02 11.38 21.18
C VAL A 40 -4.80 10.50 22.41
N ALA A 41 -5.70 10.61 23.40
CA ALA A 41 -5.64 9.87 24.66
C ALA A 41 -5.44 8.35 24.43
N GLN A 42 -4.56 7.77 25.26
CA GLN A 42 -4.08 6.39 25.12
C GLN A 42 -5.20 5.38 25.35
N THR A 43 -5.72 4.79 24.30
CA THR A 43 -6.50 3.54 24.35
C THR A 43 -5.53 2.35 24.32
N MET A 44 -5.69 1.39 25.24
CA MET A 44 -4.87 0.17 25.29
C MET A 44 -5.31 -0.80 24.18
N GLY A 45 -4.69 -0.69 22.98
CA GLY A 45 -4.96 -1.56 21.83
C GLY A 45 -3.92 -1.36 20.72
N PRO A 46 -3.90 -2.20 19.70
CA PRO A 46 -3.04 -2.01 18.54
C PRO A 46 -3.31 -0.66 17.88
N ARG A 47 -2.25 -0.01 17.38
CA ARG A 47 -2.30 1.34 16.80
C ARG A 47 -1.62 1.40 15.45
N GLY A 48 -2.01 2.39 14.67
CA GLY A 48 -1.40 2.64 13.37
C GLY A 48 -1.44 1.39 12.48
N LEU A 49 -0.31 1.04 11.89
CA LEU A 49 -0.20 -0.14 11.02
C LEU A 49 -0.50 -1.47 11.72
N ASP A 50 -0.34 -1.55 13.05
CA ASP A 50 -0.65 -2.78 13.80
C ASP A 50 -2.16 -3.07 13.88
N ARG A 51 -3.01 -2.11 13.49
CA ARG A 51 -4.46 -2.28 13.32
C ARG A 51 -4.83 -2.80 11.92
N CYS A 52 -3.89 -2.79 11.00
CA CYS A 52 -4.15 -3.17 9.62
C CYS A 52 -3.93 -4.66 9.43
N GLU A 53 -4.91 -5.32 8.82
CA GLU A 53 -4.66 -6.60 8.17
C GLU A 53 -3.96 -6.31 6.84
N ILE A 54 -2.67 -6.65 6.76
CA ILE A 54 -1.84 -6.29 5.62
C ILE A 54 -1.66 -7.49 4.70
N HIS A 55 -2.06 -7.32 3.45
CA HIS A 55 -1.81 -8.29 2.38
C HIS A 55 -0.88 -7.70 1.33
N TYR A 56 0.02 -8.51 0.78
CA TYR A 56 0.77 -8.09 -0.40
C TYR A 56 0.63 -9.08 -1.54
N ILE A 57 0.46 -8.54 -2.75
CA ILE A 57 0.25 -9.29 -3.98
C ILE A 57 1.60 -9.43 -4.70
N ASN A 58 2.02 -10.66 -4.99
CA ASN A 58 3.29 -10.95 -5.64
C ASN A 58 3.19 -12.18 -6.54
N LEU A 59 3.64 -12.06 -7.79
CA LEU A 59 3.73 -13.17 -8.72
C LEU A 59 4.73 -14.23 -8.21
N LYS A 60 4.39 -15.50 -8.38
CA LYS A 60 5.18 -16.63 -7.89
C LYS A 60 6.65 -16.59 -8.30
N HIS A 61 6.90 -16.24 -9.55
CA HIS A 61 8.25 -16.23 -10.15
C HIS A 61 9.03 -14.95 -9.87
N ARG A 62 8.43 -13.93 -9.23
CA ARG A 62 9.06 -12.64 -8.91
C ARG A 62 9.63 -12.64 -7.50
N ALA A 63 10.63 -13.50 -7.27
CA ALA A 63 11.34 -13.56 -6.00
C ALA A 63 12.12 -12.25 -5.68
N ASP A 64 12.60 -11.55 -6.70
CA ASP A 64 13.24 -10.25 -6.63
C ASP A 64 12.30 -9.19 -6.00
N ARG A 65 11.08 -9.08 -6.53
CA ARG A 65 10.06 -8.16 -6.01
C ARG A 65 9.58 -8.54 -4.62
N ARG A 66 9.48 -9.84 -4.36
CA ARG A 66 9.17 -10.32 -3.02
C ARG A 66 10.21 -9.87 -2.00
N ALA A 67 11.49 -9.93 -2.33
CA ALA A 67 12.54 -9.45 -1.44
C ALA A 67 12.46 -7.94 -1.20
N GLU A 68 12.12 -7.15 -2.23
CA GLU A 68 11.95 -5.70 -2.14
C GLU A 68 10.84 -5.35 -1.14
N ILE A 69 9.61 -5.88 -1.28
CA ILE A 69 8.50 -5.56 -0.38
C ILE A 69 8.75 -6.05 1.05
N LEU A 70 9.40 -7.21 1.24
CA LEU A 70 9.76 -7.69 2.57
C LEU A 70 10.79 -6.78 3.24
N SER A 71 11.71 -6.19 2.48
CA SER A 71 12.65 -5.18 2.99
C SER A 71 11.92 -3.91 3.45
N GLU A 72 10.91 -3.45 2.70
CA GLU A 72 10.07 -2.30 3.07
C GLU A 72 9.32 -2.59 4.38
N PHE A 73 8.69 -3.75 4.52
CA PHE A 73 8.00 -4.14 5.76
C PHE A 73 8.95 -4.23 6.94
N LYS A 74 10.14 -4.80 6.74
CA LYS A 74 11.17 -4.87 7.77
C LYS A 74 11.63 -3.48 8.21
N ALA A 75 11.84 -2.56 7.28
CA ALA A 75 12.25 -1.18 7.58
C ALA A 75 11.20 -0.43 8.41
N LEU A 76 9.92 -0.72 8.23
CA LEU A 76 8.82 -0.17 9.01
C LEU A 76 8.51 -0.93 10.30
N GLY A 77 9.15 -2.08 10.56
CA GLY A 77 8.83 -2.93 11.70
C GLY A 77 7.46 -3.60 11.60
N VAL A 78 6.94 -3.81 10.39
CA VAL A 78 5.69 -4.56 10.16
C VAL A 78 5.99 -6.04 10.36
N ALA A 79 5.38 -6.65 11.38
CA ALA A 79 5.61 -8.06 11.74
C ALA A 79 4.55 -9.02 11.18
N HIS A 80 3.35 -8.52 10.91
CA HIS A 80 2.22 -9.34 10.48
C HIS A 80 1.72 -8.91 9.11
N PHE A 81 1.82 -9.81 8.15
CA PHE A 81 1.32 -9.62 6.79
C PHE A 81 1.10 -10.97 6.11
N THR A 82 0.23 -11.00 5.14
CA THR A 82 -0.10 -12.20 4.37
C THR A 82 0.30 -12.02 2.91
N ARG A 83 0.98 -13.01 2.33
CA ARG A 83 1.25 -13.03 0.91
C ARG A 83 0.08 -13.60 0.14
N PHE A 84 -0.38 -12.88 -0.87
CA PHE A 84 -1.27 -13.41 -1.89
C PHE A 84 -0.47 -13.70 -3.17
N GLU A 85 -0.55 -14.93 -3.68
CA GLU A 85 0.07 -15.27 -4.96
C GLU A 85 -0.75 -14.66 -6.09
N ALA A 86 -0.16 -13.68 -6.78
CA ALA A 86 -0.83 -12.93 -7.83
C ALA A 86 -1.34 -13.85 -8.96
N ILE A 87 -2.54 -13.55 -9.44
CA ILE A 87 -3.14 -14.24 -10.58
C ILE A 87 -2.43 -13.76 -11.85
N ALA A 88 -1.69 -14.67 -12.48
CA ALA A 88 -1.05 -14.39 -13.77
C ALA A 88 -2.10 -14.35 -14.88
N ASP A 89 -2.01 -13.32 -15.73
CA ASP A 89 -2.85 -13.15 -16.91
C ASP A 89 -1.99 -12.61 -18.07
N ALA A 90 -2.32 -13.00 -19.31
CA ALA A 90 -1.66 -12.45 -20.49
C ALA A 90 -1.81 -10.92 -20.58
N ASN A 91 -2.91 -10.39 -20.08
CA ASN A 91 -3.13 -8.98 -19.82
C ASN A 91 -2.77 -8.69 -18.36
N GLY A 92 -1.60 -8.11 -18.09
CA GLY A 92 -1.12 -7.82 -16.75
C GLY A 92 -2.07 -6.95 -15.92
N ALA A 93 -2.78 -6.01 -16.54
CA ALA A 93 -3.77 -5.18 -15.84
C ALA A 93 -4.97 -6.01 -15.36
N LEU A 94 -5.39 -6.99 -16.16
CA LEU A 94 -6.47 -7.90 -15.78
C LEU A 94 -6.02 -8.85 -14.67
N GLY A 95 -4.79 -9.36 -14.73
CA GLY A 95 -4.21 -10.17 -13.65
C GLY A 95 -4.15 -9.42 -12.32
N CYS A 96 -3.71 -8.14 -12.36
CA CYS A 96 -3.70 -7.26 -11.21
C CYS A 96 -5.13 -7.08 -10.63
N ALA A 97 -6.11 -6.73 -11.46
CA ALA A 97 -7.51 -6.53 -11.02
C ALA A 97 -8.10 -7.81 -10.38
N LYS A 98 -7.90 -8.96 -11.03
CA LYS A 98 -8.35 -10.27 -10.49
C LYS A 98 -7.69 -10.59 -9.15
N SER A 99 -6.41 -10.25 -8.99
CA SER A 99 -5.68 -10.48 -7.73
C SER A 99 -6.24 -9.63 -6.60
N HIS A 100 -6.52 -8.35 -6.84
CA HIS A 100 -7.15 -7.47 -5.86
C HIS A 100 -8.55 -7.94 -5.48
N GLU A 101 -9.37 -8.30 -6.46
CA GLU A 101 -10.71 -8.84 -6.24
C GLU A 101 -10.67 -10.11 -5.37
N ALA A 102 -9.76 -11.04 -5.68
CA ALA A 102 -9.61 -12.27 -4.92
C ALA A 102 -9.16 -12.04 -3.48
N VAL A 103 -8.20 -11.11 -3.25
CA VAL A 103 -7.76 -10.71 -1.91
C VAL A 103 -8.92 -10.13 -1.12
N LEU A 104 -9.65 -9.16 -1.69
CA LEU A 104 -10.81 -8.53 -1.04
C LEU A 104 -11.93 -9.55 -0.73
N SER A 105 -12.18 -10.50 -1.63
CA SER A 105 -13.18 -11.55 -1.43
C SER A 105 -12.80 -12.56 -0.35
N SER A 106 -11.50 -12.73 -0.07
CA SER A 106 -11.00 -13.64 0.96
C SER A 106 -10.89 -12.97 2.34
N ALA A 107 -10.93 -11.64 2.40
CA ALA A 107 -10.77 -10.89 3.63
C ALA A 107 -12.02 -11.02 4.52
N SER A 108 -11.81 -11.40 5.79
CA SER A 108 -12.83 -11.30 6.84
C SER A 108 -12.82 -9.88 7.42
N ILE A 109 -13.32 -8.92 6.67
CA ILE A 109 -13.32 -7.52 7.08
C ILE A 109 -14.30 -7.33 8.24
N SER A 110 -13.80 -7.04 9.44
CA SER A 110 -14.61 -6.58 10.56
C SER A 110 -14.75 -5.04 10.50
N GLN A 111 -15.83 -4.50 11.09
CA GLN A 111 -16.06 -3.03 11.09
C GLN A 111 -14.96 -2.23 11.80
N ASP A 112 -14.19 -2.88 12.66
CA ASP A 112 -13.16 -2.22 13.48
C ASP A 112 -11.72 -2.49 12.99
N GLN A 113 -11.55 -3.13 11.83
CA GLN A 113 -10.26 -3.50 11.29
C GLN A 113 -10.01 -2.82 9.94
N LEU A 114 -8.84 -2.20 9.82
CA LEU A 114 -8.40 -1.67 8.55
C LEU A 114 -7.75 -2.78 7.70
N PHE A 115 -8.02 -2.74 6.41
CA PHE A 115 -7.46 -3.67 5.44
C PHE A 115 -6.54 -2.92 4.48
N MET A 116 -5.31 -3.39 4.35
CA MET A 116 -4.31 -2.78 3.47
C MET A 116 -3.83 -3.80 2.44
N ILE A 117 -3.90 -3.44 1.17
CA ILE A 117 -3.32 -4.23 0.08
C ILE A 117 -2.12 -3.48 -0.49
N CYS A 118 -0.96 -4.13 -0.54
CA CYS A 118 0.24 -3.64 -1.19
C CYS A 118 0.53 -4.46 -2.45
N GLU A 119 1.00 -3.81 -3.51
CA GLU A 119 1.67 -4.53 -4.61
C GLU A 119 3.15 -4.74 -4.26
N ASP A 120 3.79 -5.71 -4.88
CA ASP A 120 5.18 -6.08 -4.60
C ASP A 120 6.22 -5.03 -5.00
N ASP A 121 5.79 -3.94 -5.64
CA ASP A 121 6.60 -2.74 -5.93
C ASP A 121 6.22 -1.53 -5.06
N CYS A 122 5.45 -1.74 -4.01
CA CYS A 122 5.12 -0.70 -3.03
C CYS A 122 6.39 -0.23 -2.32
N GLN A 123 6.52 1.09 -2.16
CA GLN A 123 7.58 1.73 -1.38
C GLN A 123 6.97 2.71 -0.40
N PHE A 124 7.31 2.58 0.86
CA PHE A 124 6.89 3.53 1.88
C PHE A 124 7.80 4.75 1.88
N ILE A 125 7.21 5.93 1.73
CA ILE A 125 7.94 7.20 1.58
C ILE A 125 8.05 8.00 2.88
N ALA A 126 7.44 7.49 3.95
CA ALA A 126 7.43 8.08 5.27
C ALA A 126 7.94 7.07 6.30
N ASP A 127 8.39 7.54 7.45
CA ASP A 127 8.75 6.68 8.56
C ASP A 127 7.51 6.06 9.24
N ARG A 128 7.75 5.09 10.11
CA ARG A 128 6.70 4.36 10.82
C ARG A 128 5.77 5.31 11.59
N ALA A 129 6.30 6.30 12.29
CA ALA A 129 5.50 7.21 13.11
C ALA A 129 4.53 8.06 12.28
N ALA A 130 5.00 8.55 11.13
CA ALA A 130 4.16 9.32 10.21
C ALA A 130 3.06 8.46 9.57
N ILE A 131 3.37 7.20 9.23
CA ILE A 131 2.39 6.26 8.69
C ILE A 131 1.35 5.89 9.75
N ASP A 132 1.78 5.59 10.98
CA ASP A 132 0.88 5.27 12.08
C ASP A 132 -0.09 6.44 12.36
N ALA A 133 0.42 7.68 12.36
CA ALA A 133 -0.42 8.86 12.51
C ALA A 133 -1.46 8.99 11.40
N ALA A 134 -1.10 8.65 10.16
CA ALA A 134 -2.02 8.69 9.02
C ALA A 134 -3.11 7.62 9.12
N VAL A 135 -2.73 6.42 9.53
CA VAL A 135 -3.69 5.32 9.74
C VAL A 135 -4.67 5.68 10.85
N GLU A 136 -4.20 6.25 11.96
CA GLU A 136 -5.08 6.71 13.04
C GLU A 136 -6.01 7.84 12.57
N GLU A 137 -5.50 8.81 11.82
CA GLU A 137 -6.34 9.87 11.25
C GLU A 137 -7.44 9.30 10.34
N PHE A 138 -7.10 8.33 9.50
CA PHE A 138 -8.07 7.66 8.62
C PHE A 138 -9.12 6.88 9.42
N PHE A 139 -8.70 6.20 10.50
CA PHE A 139 -9.60 5.39 11.32
C PHE A 139 -10.62 6.24 12.09
N TYR A 140 -10.20 7.37 12.64
CA TYR A 140 -11.09 8.23 13.45
C TYR A 140 -11.85 9.29 12.66
N ASN A 141 -11.48 9.53 11.41
CA ASN A 141 -12.15 10.48 10.53
C ASN A 141 -12.50 9.83 9.18
N PRO A 142 -13.32 8.77 9.17
CA PRO A 142 -13.79 8.18 7.91
C PRO A 142 -14.63 9.23 7.17
N HIS A 143 -14.28 9.51 5.92
CA HIS A 143 -14.99 10.45 5.03
C HIS A 143 -16.13 9.74 4.32
#